data_28731a57d9a1ba5d5edd1198b27827ee
#
_entry.id   28731a57d9a1ba5d5edd1198b27827ee
#
_cell.length_a   1.000
_cell.length_b   1.000
_cell.length_c   1.000
_cell.angle_alpha   90.00
_cell.angle_beta   90.00
_cell.angle_gamma   90.00
#
_symmetry.space_group_name_H-M   'P 1'
#
loop_
_entity.id
_entity.type
_entity.pdbx_description
1 polymer ?
#
loop_
_entity_poly.entity_id
_entity_poly.type
_entity_poly.pdbx_seq_one_letter_code
_entity_poly.pdbx_strand_id
1 'polypeptide(L)'
;MKYGERIARLREKHSMTQEDLANRLGITRASLSHYENNRREPDYDTTVKIANLFNVSIDYLMGRTEDPYKVLDDDVRQFVDSLELSDETILEKFTLTIDGKKLTPDEAKRFIAFVRAERSMHE
;
A
#
# COMPACT_ATOMS: atom_id res chain seq x y z
N MET A 1 7.10 0.43 0.96
CA MET A 1 6.96 1.89 1.12
C MET A 1 5.51 2.20 1.50
N LYS A 2 5.31 3.00 2.52
CA LYS A 2 3.97 3.39 2.95
C LYS A 2 3.38 4.48 2.05
N TYR A 3 2.05 4.64 2.10
CA TYR A 3 1.34 5.59 1.24
C TYR A 3 1.87 7.02 1.38
N GLY A 4 2.19 7.48 2.60
CA GLY A 4 2.65 8.85 2.81
C GLY A 4 3.95 9.16 2.08
N GLU A 5 4.92 8.28 2.15
CA GLU A 5 6.19 8.42 1.45
C GLU A 5 5.98 8.40 -0.07
N ARG A 6 5.07 7.55 -0.53
CA ARG A 6 4.76 7.43 -1.96
C ARG A 6 4.09 8.69 -2.48
N ILE A 7 3.13 9.25 -1.74
CA ILE A 7 2.48 10.53 -2.07
C ILE A 7 3.53 11.64 -2.16
N ALA A 8 4.40 11.75 -1.16
CA ALA A 8 5.43 12.78 -1.14
C ALA A 8 6.40 12.65 -2.32
N ARG A 9 6.81 11.44 -2.66
CA ARG A 9 7.72 11.20 -3.80
C ARG A 9 7.06 11.52 -5.13
N LEU A 10 5.80 11.15 -5.31
CA LEU A 10 5.06 11.50 -6.52
C LEU A 10 4.93 13.01 -6.67
N ARG A 11 4.61 13.68 -5.57
CA ARG A 11 4.51 15.16 -5.55
C ARG A 11 5.84 15.79 -5.95
N GLU A 12 6.92 15.39 -5.33
CA GLU A 12 8.26 15.92 -5.59
C GLU A 12 8.72 15.63 -7.03
N LYS A 13 8.43 14.42 -7.53
CA LYS A 13 8.74 14.05 -8.90
C LYS A 13 8.06 14.97 -9.91
N HIS A 14 6.86 15.46 -9.58
CA HIS A 14 6.10 16.39 -10.43
C HIS A 14 6.36 17.85 -10.07
N SER A 15 7.39 18.12 -9.29
CA SER A 15 7.82 19.49 -8.91
C SER A 15 6.73 20.31 -8.24
N MET A 16 5.90 19.66 -7.43
CA MET A 16 4.81 20.30 -6.70
C MET A 16 5.19 20.52 -5.23
N THR A 17 4.82 21.69 -4.69
CA THR A 17 4.86 21.91 -3.24
C THR A 17 3.66 21.20 -2.58
N GLN A 18 3.70 21.06 -1.24
CA GLN A 18 2.53 20.57 -0.50
C GLN A 18 1.30 21.45 -0.75
N GLU A 19 1.49 22.76 -0.81
CA GLU A 19 0.41 23.70 -1.06
C GLU A 19 -0.20 23.49 -2.46
N ASP A 20 0.64 23.29 -3.48
CA ASP A 20 0.19 23.02 -4.85
C ASP A 20 -0.69 21.78 -4.90
N LEU A 21 -0.21 20.69 -4.30
CA LEU A 21 -0.97 19.43 -4.33
C LEU A 21 -2.25 19.55 -3.49
N ALA A 22 -2.17 20.16 -2.31
CA ALA A 22 -3.35 20.36 -1.46
C ALA A 22 -4.44 21.15 -2.20
N ASN A 23 -4.05 22.22 -2.90
CA ASN A 23 -4.99 23.02 -3.69
C ASN A 23 -5.65 22.19 -4.79
N ARG A 24 -4.90 21.36 -5.47
CA ARG A 24 -5.44 20.48 -6.53
C ARG A 24 -6.40 19.45 -6.00
N LEU A 25 -6.17 18.97 -4.78
CA LEU A 25 -7.03 17.98 -4.14
C LEU A 25 -8.22 18.60 -3.42
N GLY A 26 -8.24 19.92 -3.26
CA GLY A 26 -9.30 20.60 -2.49
C GLY A 26 -9.21 20.35 -0.99
N ILE A 27 -8.02 20.12 -0.47
CA ILE A 27 -7.76 19.89 0.96
C ILE A 27 -6.81 20.94 1.51
N THR A 28 -6.65 20.99 2.83
CA THR A 28 -5.69 21.89 3.45
C THR A 28 -4.28 21.32 3.35
N ARG A 29 -3.28 22.20 3.37
CA ARG A 29 -1.88 21.78 3.45
C ARG A 29 -1.62 20.93 4.69
N ALA A 30 -2.25 21.27 5.81
CA ALA A 30 -2.11 20.51 7.06
C ALA A 30 -2.60 19.07 6.89
N SER A 31 -3.74 18.87 6.23
CA SER A 31 -4.26 17.53 5.94
C SER A 31 -3.28 16.74 5.08
N LEU A 32 -2.75 17.35 4.01
CA LEU A 32 -1.78 16.70 3.14
C LEU A 32 -0.51 16.32 3.93
N SER A 33 -0.03 17.20 4.79
CA SER A 33 1.13 16.91 5.62
C SER A 33 0.90 15.69 6.52
N HIS A 34 -0.29 15.57 7.10
CA HIS A 34 -0.64 14.38 7.89
C HIS A 34 -0.64 13.11 7.05
N TYR A 35 -1.13 13.16 5.82
CA TYR A 35 -1.08 12.02 4.89
C TYR A 35 0.36 11.65 4.54
N GLU A 36 1.19 12.61 4.18
CA GLU A 36 2.58 12.37 3.79
C GLU A 36 3.44 11.83 4.94
N ASN A 37 3.08 12.14 6.17
CA ASN A 37 3.78 11.66 7.37
C ASN A 37 3.17 10.40 7.98
N ASN A 38 2.22 9.76 7.30
CA ASN A 38 1.54 8.54 7.75
C ASN A 38 0.79 8.70 9.08
N ARG A 39 0.43 9.95 9.44
CA ARG A 39 -0.36 10.23 10.66
C ARG A 39 -1.83 9.98 10.46
N ARG A 40 -2.29 10.10 9.23
CA ARG A 40 -3.68 9.94 8.85
C ARG A 40 -3.74 9.37 7.44
N GLU A 41 -4.55 8.33 7.25
CA GLU A 41 -4.79 7.76 5.95
C GLU A 41 -5.83 8.60 5.19
N PRO A 42 -5.58 8.95 3.91
CA PRO A 42 -6.60 9.66 3.12
C PRO A 42 -7.83 8.80 2.94
N ASP A 43 -9.00 9.45 2.89
CA ASP A 43 -10.23 8.74 2.59
C ASP A 43 -10.22 8.22 1.15
N TYR A 44 -11.22 7.41 0.82
CA TYR A 44 -11.28 6.79 -0.51
C TYR A 44 -11.32 7.82 -1.63
N ASP A 45 -12.17 8.85 -1.49
CA ASP A 45 -12.29 9.87 -2.53
C ASP A 45 -10.99 10.63 -2.76
N THR A 46 -10.30 10.99 -1.69
CA THR A 46 -8.99 11.66 -1.78
C THR A 46 -7.95 10.74 -2.41
N THR A 47 -7.94 9.47 -2.02
CA THR A 47 -7.05 8.46 -2.58
C THR A 47 -7.25 8.32 -4.09
N VAL A 48 -8.49 8.26 -4.55
CA VAL A 48 -8.83 8.20 -5.99
C VAL A 48 -8.33 9.45 -6.71
N LYS A 49 -8.53 10.64 -6.13
CA LYS A 49 -8.07 11.90 -6.72
C LYS A 49 -6.55 11.92 -6.88
N ILE A 50 -5.82 11.48 -5.87
CA ILE A 50 -4.35 11.44 -5.91
C ILE A 50 -3.88 10.46 -7.00
N ALA A 51 -4.45 9.26 -7.02
CA ALA A 51 -4.11 8.25 -8.01
C ALA A 51 -4.38 8.74 -9.45
N ASN A 52 -5.52 9.38 -9.67
CA ASN A 52 -5.88 9.93 -10.97
C ASN A 52 -4.95 11.09 -11.37
N LEU A 53 -4.61 11.96 -10.43
CA LEU A 53 -3.74 13.10 -10.70
C LEU A 53 -2.37 12.66 -11.19
N PHE A 54 -1.80 11.63 -10.57
CA PHE A 54 -0.49 11.11 -10.92
C PHE A 54 -0.52 9.95 -11.92
N ASN A 55 -1.72 9.56 -12.35
CA ASN A 55 -1.93 8.47 -13.31
C ASN A 55 -1.28 7.15 -12.85
N VAL A 56 -1.54 6.79 -11.60
CA VAL A 56 -1.08 5.53 -11.01
C VAL A 56 -2.27 4.77 -10.43
N SER A 57 -2.07 3.48 -10.15
CA SER A 57 -3.11 2.68 -9.50
C SER A 57 -3.22 3.03 -8.01
N ILE A 58 -4.38 2.79 -7.43
CA ILE A 58 -4.57 2.92 -5.99
C ILE A 58 -3.66 1.95 -5.25
N ASP A 59 -3.49 0.73 -5.75
CA ASP A 59 -2.64 -0.27 -5.13
C ASP A 59 -1.17 0.19 -5.07
N TYR A 60 -0.69 0.85 -6.12
CA TYR A 60 0.64 1.46 -6.10
C TYR A 60 0.73 2.58 -5.08
N LEU A 61 -0.26 3.47 -5.07
CA LEU A 61 -0.30 4.61 -4.15
C LEU A 61 -0.26 4.14 -2.70
N MET A 62 -1.01 3.09 -2.38
CA MET A 62 -1.11 2.54 -1.02
C MET A 62 0.05 1.60 -0.65
N GLY A 63 1.02 1.45 -1.53
CA GLY A 63 2.21 0.65 -1.25
C GLY A 63 2.03 -0.85 -1.39
N ARG A 64 0.96 -1.32 -2.01
CA ARG A 64 0.68 -2.75 -2.19
C ARG A 64 1.47 -3.39 -3.32
N THR A 65 1.95 -2.59 -4.25
CA THR A 65 2.73 -3.04 -5.40
C THR A 65 3.79 -1.99 -5.75
N GLU A 66 4.87 -2.42 -6.38
CA GLU A 66 5.91 -1.54 -6.92
C GLU A 66 5.63 -1.14 -8.38
N ASP A 67 4.64 -1.76 -9.02
CA ASP A 67 4.24 -1.42 -10.38
C ASP A 67 3.16 -0.33 -10.36
N PRO A 68 3.45 0.88 -10.93
CA PRO A 68 2.50 2.02 -10.88
C PRO A 68 1.14 1.74 -11.53
N TYR A 69 1.06 0.77 -12.41
CA TYR A 69 -0.14 0.51 -13.20
C TYR A 69 -0.86 -0.77 -12.81
N LYS A 70 -0.30 -1.53 -11.88
CA LYS A 70 -0.87 -2.83 -11.51
C LYS A 70 -2.04 -2.67 -10.55
N VAL A 71 -3.14 -3.34 -10.86
CA VAL A 71 -4.29 -3.47 -9.98
C VAL A 71 -4.30 -4.91 -9.45
N LEU A 72 -4.28 -5.06 -8.12
CA LEU A 72 -4.26 -6.38 -7.48
C LEU A 72 -5.67 -6.96 -7.40
N ASP A 73 -5.77 -8.29 -7.51
CA ASP A 73 -7.00 -9.00 -7.21
C ASP A 73 -7.37 -8.80 -5.73
N ASP A 74 -8.65 -8.87 -5.42
CA ASP A 74 -9.14 -8.62 -4.05
C ASP A 74 -8.49 -9.54 -3.02
N ASP A 75 -8.34 -10.83 -3.34
CA ASP A 75 -7.72 -11.80 -2.43
C ASP A 75 -6.26 -11.43 -2.15
N VAL A 76 -5.52 -11.06 -3.18
CA VAL A 76 -4.11 -10.66 -3.05
C VAL A 76 -4.01 -9.36 -2.24
N ARG A 77 -4.89 -8.40 -2.50
CA ARG A 77 -4.93 -7.13 -1.77
C ARG A 77 -5.18 -7.37 -0.28
N GLN A 78 -6.16 -8.20 0.05
CA GLN A 78 -6.48 -8.53 1.43
C GLN A 78 -5.30 -9.22 2.13
N PHE A 79 -4.62 -10.13 1.45
CA PHE A 79 -3.44 -10.80 2.00
C PHE A 79 -2.32 -9.80 2.26
N VAL A 80 -2.01 -8.92 1.31
CA VAL A 80 -0.96 -7.90 1.46
C VAL A 80 -1.26 -6.97 2.62
N ASP A 81 -2.51 -6.50 2.73
CA ASP A 81 -2.93 -5.62 3.83
C ASP A 81 -2.87 -6.32 5.19
N SER A 82 -2.95 -7.65 5.21
CA SER A 82 -2.90 -8.44 6.44
C SER A 82 -1.48 -8.74 6.93
N LEU A 83 -0.45 -8.41 6.14
CA LEU A 83 0.95 -8.73 6.51
C LEU A 83 1.43 -8.03 7.80
N GLU A 84 0.74 -6.99 8.25
CA GLU A 84 1.05 -6.32 9.51
C GLU A 84 0.52 -7.08 10.73
N LEU A 85 -0.37 -8.05 10.51
CA LEU A 85 -0.96 -8.86 11.57
C LEU A 85 -0.02 -10.01 11.97
N SER A 86 -0.33 -10.67 13.09
CA SER A 86 0.42 -11.83 13.49
C SER A 86 0.25 -13.00 12.51
N ASP A 87 1.22 -13.90 12.45
CA ASP A 87 1.17 -15.09 11.61
C ASP A 87 -0.09 -15.91 11.89
N GLU A 88 -0.44 -16.06 13.15
CA GLU A 88 -1.63 -16.81 13.59
C GLU A 88 -2.90 -16.19 13.01
N THR A 89 -3.03 -14.88 13.07
CA THR A 89 -4.19 -14.16 12.54
C THR A 89 -4.28 -14.30 11.02
N ILE A 90 -3.15 -14.22 10.32
CA ILE A 90 -3.10 -14.40 8.87
C ILE A 90 -3.57 -15.82 8.50
N LEU A 91 -3.09 -16.83 9.22
CA LEU A 91 -3.44 -18.23 8.96
C LEU A 91 -4.89 -18.57 9.28
N GLU A 92 -5.53 -17.81 10.17
CA GLU A 92 -6.97 -17.93 10.43
C GLU A 92 -7.80 -17.37 9.26
N LYS A 93 -7.32 -16.30 8.62
CA LYS A 93 -8.03 -15.62 7.55
C LYS A 93 -7.82 -16.23 6.17
N PHE A 94 -6.65 -16.80 5.93
CA PHE A 94 -6.23 -17.27 4.60
C PHE A 94 -5.80 -18.73 4.64
N THR A 95 -6.18 -19.47 3.60
CA THR A 95 -5.63 -20.81 3.34
C THR A 95 -4.60 -20.66 2.22
N LEU A 96 -3.35 -20.93 2.54
CA LEU A 96 -2.26 -20.85 1.57
C LEU A 96 -2.04 -22.19 0.92
N THR A 97 -2.02 -22.21 -0.42
CA THR A 97 -1.84 -23.44 -1.19
C THR A 97 -0.77 -23.25 -2.27
N ILE A 98 -0.07 -24.32 -2.59
CA ILE A 98 0.83 -24.41 -3.74
C ILE A 98 0.46 -25.66 -4.52
N ASP A 99 0.21 -25.48 -5.82
CA ASP A 99 -0.21 -26.60 -6.71
C ASP A 99 -1.42 -27.38 -6.17
N GLY A 100 -2.36 -26.64 -5.59
CA GLY A 100 -3.57 -27.23 -5.02
C GLY A 100 -3.42 -27.90 -3.67
N LYS A 101 -2.20 -27.90 -3.11
CA LYS A 101 -1.93 -28.48 -1.79
C LYS A 101 -1.82 -27.41 -0.73
N LYS A 102 -2.48 -27.60 0.37
CA LYS A 102 -2.43 -26.70 1.51
C LYS A 102 -1.05 -26.75 2.17
N LEU A 103 -0.47 -25.58 2.43
CA LEU A 103 0.77 -25.48 3.18
C LEU A 103 0.55 -25.90 4.64
N THR A 104 1.56 -26.55 5.23
CA THR A 104 1.58 -26.77 6.68
C THR A 104 1.74 -25.42 7.39
N PRO A 105 1.38 -25.31 8.69
CA PRO A 105 1.59 -24.07 9.44
C PRO A 105 3.03 -23.58 9.39
N ASP A 106 4.02 -24.47 9.49
CA ASP A 106 5.44 -24.08 9.43
C ASP A 106 5.84 -23.57 8.05
N GLU A 107 5.39 -24.23 6.99
CA GLU A 107 5.63 -23.78 5.62
C GLU A 107 4.98 -22.41 5.37
N ALA A 108 3.76 -22.22 5.83
CA ALA A 108 3.04 -20.95 5.69
C ALA A 108 3.77 -19.82 6.43
N LYS A 109 4.25 -20.07 7.63
CA LYS A 109 5.01 -19.08 8.40
C LYS A 109 6.31 -18.70 7.71
N ARG A 110 7.03 -19.64 7.12
CA ARG A 110 8.24 -19.37 6.34
C ARG A 110 7.93 -18.54 5.11
N PHE A 111 6.83 -18.84 4.42
CA PHE A 111 6.40 -18.06 3.25
C PHE A 111 6.08 -16.61 3.66
N ILE A 112 5.31 -16.42 4.73
CA ILE A 112 4.98 -15.08 5.23
C ILE A 112 6.25 -14.30 5.59
N ALA A 113 7.19 -14.95 6.29
CA ALA A 113 8.47 -14.34 6.63
C ALA A 113 9.26 -13.92 5.39
N PHE A 114 9.28 -14.75 4.36
CA PHE A 114 9.92 -14.43 3.08
C PHE A 114 9.29 -13.20 2.43
N VAL A 115 7.97 -13.16 2.35
CA VAL A 115 7.25 -12.03 1.75
C VAL A 115 7.54 -10.74 2.52
N ARG A 116 7.53 -10.77 3.85
CA ARG A 116 7.86 -9.61 4.68
C ARG A 116 9.28 -9.12 4.45
N ALA A 117 10.24 -10.04 4.34
CA ALA A 117 11.64 -9.69 4.08
C ALA A 117 11.80 -9.04 2.70
N GLU A 118 11.16 -9.59 1.68
CA GLU A 118 11.17 -9.02 0.33
C GLU A 118 10.60 -7.60 0.32
N ARG A 119 9.49 -7.38 1.00
CA ARG A 119 8.86 -6.07 1.05
C ARG A 119 9.71 -5.04 1.79
N SER A 120 10.37 -5.41 2.87
CA SER A 120 11.23 -4.47 3.61
C SER A 120 12.47 -4.06 2.82
N MET A 121 12.93 -4.87 1.88
CA MET A 121 14.05 -4.50 0.99
C MET A 121 13.69 -3.40 -0.01
N HIS A 122 12.41 -3.12 -0.21
CA HIS A 122 11.93 -2.11 -1.15
C HIS A 122 11.41 -0.84 -0.44
N GLU A 123 11.56 -0.78 0.87
CA GLU A 123 11.16 0.40 1.66
C GLU A 123 12.25 1.47 1.72
#